data_a5304bcff421e4f6e8f99a29b7a94cc8
#
_entry.id   a5304bcff421e4f6e8f99a29b7a94cc8
#
_cell.length_a   1.000
_cell.length_b   1.000
_cell.length_c   1.000
_cell.angle_alpha   90.00
_cell.angle_beta   90.00
_cell.angle_gamma   90.00
#
_symmetry.space_group_name_H-M   'P 1'
#
loop_
_entity.id
_entity.type
_entity.pdbx_description
1 polymer ?
#
loop_
_entity_poly.entity_id
_entity_poly.type
_entity_poly.pdbx_seq_one_letter_code
_entity_poly.pdbx_strand_id
1 'polypeptide(L)'
;MTTLPLRFRRHLAGSLLRSLSGRRFSTVNHACNDNDDDVRNPRFIHPSSVVHPNAILGQGVSVGPFCTVGPSAVLGNNCNLHPGSHVCGNTELGDKCILMSGAIVGDSLPGRTIIGCNNVIGHHAVVGIKCQDMKYKAGNECFLEVGDNNEIREHVSIHRSSKPCDRTVIGDNNLIMGSCHIAHDCKVGSNNIFANNTLLAGHVLVEDHAHTAGAIVVHQFCHIGSFCFIGGGSVVSQDVPKYTMVVGDRAELRGLNLEGLRRGGFSVAEIRSLRAAYKKIFMPTNVNLGGIEDRLDEVEQHEDLSRVSAVISLVQSIRESLREDRRGICKFRSWSFS
;
A
#
# COMPACT_ATOMS: atom_id res chain seq x y z
N MET A 1 -15.26 3.15 39.24
CA MET A 1 -15.26 4.06 38.07
C MET A 1 -14.01 4.92 38.15
N THR A 2 -12.91 4.49 37.55
CA THR A 2 -11.64 5.20 37.53
C THR A 2 -11.17 5.21 36.08
N THR A 3 -11.26 6.39 35.50
CA THR A 3 -10.82 6.69 34.15
C THR A 3 -9.30 6.82 34.10
N LEU A 4 -8.64 5.93 33.36
CA LEU A 4 -7.23 6.06 33.00
C LEU A 4 -7.06 6.98 31.79
N PRO A 5 -6.12 7.94 31.77
CA PRO A 5 -5.87 8.79 30.62
C PRO A 5 -4.92 8.10 29.64
N LEU A 6 -5.37 7.91 28.40
CA LEU A 6 -4.57 7.50 27.27
C LEU A 6 -3.59 8.62 26.87
N ARG A 7 -2.36 8.55 27.33
CA ARG A 7 -1.23 9.30 26.76
C ARG A 7 -0.58 8.47 25.67
N PHE A 8 -1.01 8.64 24.42
CA PHE A 8 -0.25 8.18 23.27
C PHE A 8 0.91 9.14 23.00
N ARG A 9 2.12 8.74 23.34
CA ARG A 9 3.35 9.41 22.91
C ARG A 9 3.76 8.91 21.53
N ARG A 10 3.90 9.89 20.63
CA ARG A 10 4.55 9.77 19.32
C ARG A 10 6.01 9.36 19.52
N HIS A 11 6.43 8.20 19.02
CA HIS A 11 7.78 7.98 18.48
C HIS A 11 7.83 6.65 17.75
N LEU A 12 8.55 6.65 16.63
CA LEU A 12 9.03 5.51 15.85
C LEU A 12 8.12 4.92 14.77
N ALA A 13 7.83 5.75 13.75
CA ALA A 13 7.73 5.29 12.37
C ALA A 13 8.98 5.79 11.58
N GLY A 14 10.12 5.90 12.27
CA GLY A 14 11.23 6.72 11.79
C GLY A 14 12.15 6.10 10.73
N SER A 15 12.18 4.78 10.53
CA SER A 15 13.13 4.18 9.57
C SER A 15 12.47 3.81 8.23
N LEU A 16 11.25 3.29 8.24
CA LEU A 16 10.51 3.02 6.99
C LEU A 16 9.95 4.31 6.37
N LEU A 17 9.53 5.29 7.19
CA LEU A 17 9.17 6.63 6.71
C LEU A 17 10.35 7.35 6.04
N ARG A 18 11.61 7.02 6.33
CA ARG A 18 12.75 7.62 5.63
C ARG A 18 12.91 7.12 4.20
N SER A 19 12.49 5.90 3.88
CA SER A 19 12.54 5.42 2.49
C SER A 19 11.35 5.92 1.66
N LEU A 20 10.17 6.10 2.29
CA LEU A 20 8.98 6.62 1.62
C LEU A 20 8.84 8.16 1.72
N SER A 21 9.37 8.81 2.78
CA SER A 21 9.31 10.27 2.96
C SER A 21 10.50 11.03 2.38
N GLY A 22 11.53 10.34 1.90
CA GLY A 22 12.73 10.95 1.30
C GLY A 22 12.52 11.49 -0.11
N ARG A 23 11.45 11.13 -0.79
CA ARG A 23 11.05 11.79 -2.04
C ARG A 23 10.27 13.05 -1.67
N ARG A 24 10.94 14.20 -1.63
CA ARG A 24 10.27 15.49 -1.80
C ARG A 24 9.63 15.43 -3.18
N PHE A 25 8.30 15.32 -3.24
CA PHE A 25 7.57 15.76 -4.41
C PHE A 25 7.80 17.27 -4.52
N SER A 26 8.94 17.65 -5.10
CA SER A 26 9.11 19.01 -5.55
C SER A 26 8.19 19.15 -6.76
N THR A 27 7.56 20.30 -6.88
CA THR A 27 6.94 20.80 -8.13
C THR A 27 8.04 20.99 -9.19
N VAL A 28 8.72 19.92 -9.57
CA VAL A 28 9.80 19.91 -10.55
C VAL A 28 9.45 18.83 -11.55
N ASN A 29 9.27 19.25 -12.77
CA ASN A 29 9.21 18.48 -13.99
C ASN A 29 9.89 17.11 -13.86
N HIS A 30 9.14 16.06 -13.53
CA HIS A 30 9.56 14.71 -13.84
C HIS A 30 9.37 14.51 -15.35
N ALA A 31 10.39 14.87 -16.10
CA ALA A 31 10.50 14.42 -17.47
C ALA A 31 10.71 12.91 -17.43
N CYS A 32 9.69 12.15 -17.80
CA CYS A 32 9.89 10.76 -18.20
C CYS A 32 10.84 10.80 -19.40
N ASN A 33 12.06 10.28 -19.25
CA ASN A 33 13.02 10.13 -20.33
C ASN A 33 12.53 9.01 -21.27
N ASP A 34 11.71 9.36 -22.22
CA ASP A 34 11.48 8.57 -23.41
C ASP A 34 11.77 9.45 -24.62
N ASN A 35 12.80 9.11 -25.37
CA ASN A 35 13.06 9.63 -26.71
C ASN A 35 12.00 9.05 -27.66
N ASP A 36 10.77 9.54 -27.56
CA ASP A 36 9.76 9.35 -28.60
C ASP A 36 9.47 10.69 -29.28
N ASP A 37 9.62 10.68 -30.57
CA ASP A 37 9.49 11.81 -31.46
C ASP A 37 8.32 12.74 -31.09
N ASP A 38 8.63 14.03 -31.00
CA ASP A 38 7.76 15.16 -30.65
C ASP A 38 6.65 15.36 -31.71
N VAL A 39 5.76 14.40 -31.84
CA VAL A 39 4.48 14.60 -32.55
C VAL A 39 3.55 15.25 -31.53
N ARG A 40 3.43 16.59 -31.62
CA ARG A 40 2.50 17.37 -30.81
C ARG A 40 1.07 16.86 -31.01
N ASN A 41 0.63 15.91 -30.19
CA ASN A 41 -0.77 15.51 -30.17
C ASN A 41 -1.60 16.68 -29.63
N PRO A 42 -2.54 17.22 -30.44
CA PRO A 42 -3.38 18.33 -29.99
C PRO A 42 -4.27 17.85 -28.85
N ARG A 43 -4.59 18.76 -27.91
CA ARG A 43 -5.60 18.48 -26.86
C ARG A 43 -6.94 18.19 -27.52
N PHE A 44 -7.65 17.21 -27.02
CA PHE A 44 -9.02 16.90 -27.41
C PHE A 44 -9.96 17.04 -26.22
N ILE A 45 -10.97 17.88 -26.35
CA ILE A 45 -12.01 18.05 -25.32
C ILE A 45 -13.37 17.85 -26.01
N HIS A 46 -14.08 16.80 -25.61
CA HIS A 46 -15.39 16.51 -26.18
C HIS A 46 -16.39 17.62 -25.80
N PRO A 47 -17.26 18.07 -26.74
CA PRO A 47 -18.18 19.20 -26.49
C PRO A 47 -19.16 19.00 -25.33
N SER A 48 -19.49 17.75 -24.95
CA SER A 48 -20.37 17.44 -23.81
C SER A 48 -19.64 17.31 -22.48
N SER A 49 -18.33 17.54 -22.44
CA SER A 49 -17.56 17.57 -21.18
C SER A 49 -17.57 18.96 -20.56
N VAL A 50 -17.39 19.02 -19.25
CA VAL A 50 -17.31 20.27 -18.49
C VAL A 50 -15.91 20.40 -17.91
N VAL A 51 -15.06 21.20 -18.53
CA VAL A 51 -13.72 21.52 -18.05
C VAL A 51 -13.72 22.95 -17.53
N HIS A 52 -13.38 23.10 -16.23
CA HIS A 52 -13.35 24.44 -15.65
C HIS A 52 -12.23 25.29 -16.25
N PRO A 53 -12.44 26.59 -16.54
CA PRO A 53 -11.42 27.44 -17.18
C PRO A 53 -10.09 27.55 -16.42
N ASN A 54 -10.11 27.38 -15.10
CA ASN A 54 -8.91 27.40 -14.24
C ASN A 54 -8.18 26.05 -14.18
N ALA A 55 -8.74 24.98 -14.76
CA ALA A 55 -8.06 23.70 -14.81
C ALA A 55 -6.81 23.80 -15.68
N ILE A 56 -5.72 23.18 -15.22
CA ILE A 56 -4.47 23.14 -15.99
C ILE A 56 -4.39 21.79 -16.70
N LEU A 57 -4.34 21.84 -18.02
CA LEU A 57 -4.20 20.64 -18.85
C LEU A 57 -2.86 20.63 -19.56
N GLY A 58 -2.14 19.51 -19.49
CA GLY A 58 -0.92 19.26 -20.24
C GLY A 58 -1.14 19.14 -21.74
N GLN A 59 -0.07 18.88 -22.48
CA GLN A 59 -0.14 18.62 -23.93
C GLN A 59 -0.74 17.24 -24.19
N GLY A 60 -1.44 17.06 -25.31
CA GLY A 60 -2.01 15.77 -25.70
C GLY A 60 -3.10 15.21 -24.77
N VAL A 61 -3.63 16.00 -23.83
CA VAL A 61 -4.72 15.56 -22.94
C VAL A 61 -5.99 15.33 -23.77
N SER A 62 -6.61 14.16 -23.58
CA SER A 62 -7.87 13.77 -24.20
C SER A 62 -8.98 13.69 -23.14
N VAL A 63 -10.06 14.46 -23.29
CA VAL A 63 -11.22 14.47 -22.40
C VAL A 63 -12.45 13.97 -23.15
N GLY A 64 -12.93 12.78 -22.80
CA GLY A 64 -14.10 12.12 -23.39
C GLY A 64 -15.42 12.76 -23.01
N PRO A 65 -16.55 12.28 -23.58
CA PRO A 65 -17.87 12.84 -23.31
C PRO A 65 -18.29 12.69 -21.84
N PHE A 66 -19.06 13.68 -21.35
CA PHE A 66 -19.63 13.71 -20.00
C PHE A 66 -18.59 13.69 -18.87
N CYS A 67 -17.33 13.95 -19.16
CA CYS A 67 -16.28 14.13 -18.15
C CYS A 67 -16.42 15.49 -17.46
N THR A 68 -15.98 15.58 -16.20
CA THR A 68 -15.84 16.86 -15.49
C THR A 68 -14.43 17.02 -14.96
N VAL A 69 -13.86 18.22 -15.14
CA VAL A 69 -12.55 18.61 -14.59
C VAL A 69 -12.71 19.88 -13.79
N GLY A 70 -12.44 19.79 -12.48
CA GLY A 70 -12.65 20.87 -11.53
C GLY A 70 -11.64 22.02 -11.62
N PRO A 71 -11.90 23.15 -10.91
CA PRO A 71 -11.12 24.40 -11.06
C PRO A 71 -9.66 24.29 -10.54
N SER A 72 -9.39 23.38 -9.63
CA SER A 72 -8.04 23.21 -9.06
C SER A 72 -7.36 21.93 -9.55
N ALA A 73 -7.89 21.33 -10.61
CA ALA A 73 -7.33 20.12 -11.18
C ALA A 73 -6.15 20.44 -12.10
N VAL A 74 -5.09 19.63 -11.98
CA VAL A 74 -3.91 19.69 -12.85
C VAL A 74 -3.74 18.31 -13.48
N LEU A 75 -3.75 18.26 -14.81
CA LEU A 75 -3.53 17.04 -15.58
C LEU A 75 -2.22 17.16 -16.34
N GLY A 76 -1.33 16.18 -16.15
CA GLY A 76 -0.09 16.06 -16.90
C GLY A 76 -0.31 15.77 -18.38
N ASN A 77 0.79 15.63 -19.11
CA ASN A 77 0.76 15.40 -20.55
C ASN A 77 0.17 14.02 -20.90
N ASN A 78 -0.52 13.95 -22.03
CA ASN A 78 -1.07 12.70 -22.57
C ASN A 78 -2.02 11.95 -21.61
N CYS A 79 -2.63 12.63 -20.64
CA CYS A 79 -3.70 12.04 -19.84
C CYS A 79 -4.93 11.78 -20.69
N ASN A 80 -5.58 10.62 -20.46
CA ASN A 80 -6.78 10.20 -21.17
C ASN A 80 -7.95 9.97 -20.23
N LEU A 81 -8.99 10.79 -20.34
CA LEU A 81 -10.22 10.71 -19.56
C LEU A 81 -11.32 10.07 -20.40
N HIS A 82 -11.68 8.82 -20.10
CA HIS A 82 -12.76 8.10 -20.76
C HIS A 82 -14.14 8.62 -20.32
N PRO A 83 -15.21 8.29 -21.07
CA PRO A 83 -16.55 8.86 -20.86
C PRO A 83 -17.02 8.80 -19.42
N GLY A 84 -17.55 9.94 -18.92
CA GLY A 84 -18.12 10.02 -17.57
C GLY A 84 -17.11 9.92 -16.42
N SER A 85 -15.82 10.10 -16.67
CA SER A 85 -14.82 10.21 -15.60
C SER A 85 -14.76 11.63 -15.03
N HIS A 86 -14.36 11.75 -13.76
CA HIS A 86 -14.40 13.02 -13.04
C HIS A 86 -13.09 13.27 -12.30
N VAL A 87 -12.54 14.48 -12.40
CA VAL A 87 -11.40 14.96 -11.61
C VAL A 87 -11.87 16.13 -10.76
N CYS A 88 -11.89 15.94 -9.43
CA CYS A 88 -12.52 16.85 -8.48
C CYS A 88 -11.51 17.46 -7.50
N GLY A 89 -11.82 18.69 -7.04
CA GLY A 89 -11.05 19.38 -6.00
C GLY A 89 -9.60 19.64 -6.37
N ASN A 90 -8.73 19.76 -5.35
CA ASN A 90 -7.30 19.96 -5.53
C ASN A 90 -6.61 18.61 -5.85
N THR A 91 -6.64 18.27 -7.12
CA THR A 91 -6.17 16.97 -7.62
C THR A 91 -5.15 17.17 -8.74
N GLU A 92 -4.02 16.47 -8.63
CA GLU A 92 -2.94 16.47 -9.59
C GLU A 92 -2.74 15.06 -10.13
N LEU A 93 -2.75 14.92 -11.47
CA LEU A 93 -2.40 13.72 -12.20
C LEU A 93 -1.08 13.95 -12.92
N GLY A 94 -0.13 13.06 -12.78
CA GLY A 94 1.09 13.04 -13.57
C GLY A 94 0.82 12.66 -15.02
N ASP A 95 1.88 12.58 -15.82
CA ASP A 95 1.81 12.30 -17.25
C ASP A 95 1.25 10.89 -17.55
N LYS A 96 0.60 10.75 -18.70
CA LYS A 96 0.13 9.46 -19.25
C LYS A 96 -0.84 8.69 -18.33
N CYS A 97 -1.56 9.38 -17.43
CA CYS A 97 -2.61 8.76 -16.64
C CYS A 97 -3.87 8.49 -17.47
N ILE A 98 -4.50 7.34 -17.23
CA ILE A 98 -5.74 6.92 -17.89
C ILE A 98 -6.84 6.76 -16.83
N LEU A 99 -7.92 7.51 -16.96
CA LEU A 99 -9.14 7.35 -16.19
C LEU A 99 -10.18 6.64 -17.04
N MET A 100 -10.55 5.42 -16.66
CA MET A 100 -11.57 4.64 -17.35
C MET A 100 -12.97 5.19 -17.06
N SER A 101 -13.96 4.75 -17.84
CA SER A 101 -15.32 5.28 -17.75
C SER A 101 -15.89 5.22 -16.33
N GLY A 102 -16.43 6.34 -15.87
CA GLY A 102 -17.04 6.49 -14.55
C GLY A 102 -16.04 6.57 -13.39
N ALA A 103 -14.73 6.61 -13.64
CA ALA A 103 -13.74 6.79 -12.59
C ALA A 103 -13.84 8.19 -11.97
N ILE A 104 -13.68 8.28 -10.65
CA ILE A 104 -13.70 9.55 -9.90
C ILE A 104 -12.38 9.69 -9.15
N VAL A 105 -11.68 10.79 -9.37
CA VAL A 105 -10.41 11.09 -8.70
C VAL A 105 -10.50 12.43 -7.99
N GLY A 106 -10.18 12.41 -6.69
CA GLY A 106 -10.23 13.58 -5.84
C GLY A 106 -11.61 13.86 -5.24
N ASP A 107 -11.65 14.88 -4.39
CA ASP A 107 -12.85 15.34 -3.67
C ASP A 107 -12.77 16.85 -3.47
N SER A 108 -13.92 17.50 -3.28
CA SER A 108 -14.04 18.94 -2.99
C SER A 108 -13.58 19.32 -1.58
N LEU A 109 -13.17 18.35 -0.77
CA LEU A 109 -12.68 18.58 0.60
C LEU A 109 -11.33 19.31 0.61
N PRO A 110 -11.01 20.02 1.69
CA PRO A 110 -9.69 20.57 1.91
C PRO A 110 -8.59 19.51 1.84
N GLY A 111 -7.39 19.91 1.46
CA GLY A 111 -6.27 19.01 1.24
C GLY A 111 -6.02 18.71 -0.24
N ARG A 112 -5.36 17.60 -0.55
CA ARG A 112 -4.88 17.31 -1.91
C ARG A 112 -4.86 15.82 -2.22
N THR A 113 -5.12 15.50 -3.49
CA THR A 113 -4.84 14.18 -4.08
C THR A 113 -3.74 14.35 -5.13
N ILE A 114 -2.64 13.61 -5.00
CA ILE A 114 -1.55 13.59 -5.97
C ILE A 114 -1.43 12.15 -6.50
N ILE A 115 -1.45 12.02 -7.81
CA ILE A 115 -1.27 10.76 -8.52
C ILE A 115 -0.10 10.93 -9.48
N GLY A 116 0.90 10.07 -9.41
CA GLY A 116 2.07 10.09 -10.27
C GLY A 116 1.76 9.75 -11.73
N CYS A 117 2.79 9.39 -12.47
CA CYS A 117 2.70 9.13 -13.90
C CYS A 117 2.25 7.69 -14.23
N ASN A 118 1.74 7.49 -15.44
CA ASN A 118 1.42 6.17 -16.01
C ASN A 118 0.43 5.33 -15.15
N ASN A 119 -0.44 5.96 -14.36
CA ASN A 119 -1.44 5.25 -13.57
C ASN A 119 -2.70 5.00 -14.40
N VAL A 120 -3.26 3.79 -14.25
CA VAL A 120 -4.57 3.43 -14.81
C VAL A 120 -5.59 3.35 -13.69
N ILE A 121 -6.63 4.19 -13.76
CA ILE A 121 -7.73 4.21 -12.80
C ILE A 121 -8.95 3.56 -13.46
N GLY A 122 -9.32 2.38 -12.99
CA GLY A 122 -10.31 1.48 -13.57
C GLY A 122 -11.74 2.04 -13.57
N HIS A 123 -12.63 1.32 -14.24
CA HIS A 123 -14.04 1.70 -14.34
C HIS A 123 -14.69 1.85 -12.96
N HIS A 124 -15.36 2.97 -12.74
CA HIS A 124 -16.07 3.27 -11.48
C HIS A 124 -15.19 3.17 -10.22
N ALA A 125 -13.88 3.21 -10.35
CA ALA A 125 -13.00 3.35 -9.20
C ALA A 125 -13.10 4.76 -8.61
N VAL A 126 -13.00 4.87 -7.28
CA VAL A 126 -13.14 6.13 -6.55
C VAL A 126 -11.88 6.35 -5.71
N VAL A 127 -11.04 7.30 -6.13
CA VAL A 127 -9.70 7.49 -5.59
C VAL A 127 -9.53 8.89 -5.02
N GLY A 128 -9.14 9.01 -3.75
CA GLY A 128 -8.88 10.30 -3.11
C GLY A 128 -10.11 11.01 -2.56
N ILE A 129 -11.10 10.24 -2.13
CA ILE A 129 -12.31 10.77 -1.48
C ILE A 129 -12.16 10.86 0.04
N LYS A 130 -13.16 11.45 0.68
CA LYS A 130 -13.31 11.56 2.14
C LYS A 130 -13.16 10.20 2.82
N CYS A 131 -12.40 10.18 3.92
CA CYS A 131 -12.30 9.00 4.77
C CYS A 131 -13.63 8.71 5.49
N GLN A 132 -13.76 7.45 5.94
CA GLN A 132 -14.91 6.98 6.75
C GLN A 132 -14.59 6.96 8.26
N ASP A 133 -13.49 7.59 8.69
CA ASP A 133 -13.18 7.71 10.12
C ASP A 133 -14.15 8.67 10.80
N MET A 134 -14.87 8.19 11.81
CA MET A 134 -15.79 9.01 12.62
C MET A 134 -15.06 10.14 13.39
N LYS A 135 -13.74 10.07 13.53
CA LYS A 135 -12.92 11.11 14.17
C LYS A 135 -12.54 12.24 13.21
N TYR A 136 -12.82 12.09 11.92
CA TYR A 136 -12.60 13.15 10.95
C TYR A 136 -13.44 14.38 11.30
N LYS A 137 -12.81 15.53 11.38
CA LYS A 137 -13.48 16.81 11.63
C LYS A 137 -13.66 17.55 10.31
N ALA A 138 -14.88 17.97 10.02
CA ALA A 138 -15.16 18.77 8.83
C ALA A 138 -14.26 20.01 8.76
N GLY A 139 -13.70 20.27 7.59
CA GLY A 139 -12.76 21.37 7.38
C GLY A 139 -11.28 21.01 7.59
N ASN A 140 -10.96 19.82 8.14
CA ASN A 140 -9.57 19.35 8.18
C ASN A 140 -9.08 19.02 6.78
N GLU A 141 -7.84 19.39 6.51
CA GLU A 141 -7.13 18.93 5.31
C GLU A 141 -6.86 17.43 5.38
N CYS A 142 -6.99 16.77 4.26
CA CYS A 142 -6.70 15.34 4.12
C CYS A 142 -6.00 15.06 2.78
N PHE A 143 -5.12 14.07 2.78
CA PHE A 143 -4.17 13.87 1.69
C PHE A 143 -4.11 12.42 1.22
N LEU A 144 -3.95 12.26 -0.10
CA LEU A 144 -3.58 11.01 -0.74
C LEU A 144 -2.41 11.25 -1.68
N GLU A 145 -1.40 10.41 -1.60
CA GLU A 145 -0.27 10.37 -2.51
C GLU A 145 -0.16 8.98 -3.14
N VAL A 146 -0.21 8.90 -4.46
CA VAL A 146 -0.06 7.67 -5.25
C VAL A 146 1.15 7.84 -6.14
N GLY A 147 2.05 6.88 -6.15
CA GLY A 147 3.23 6.86 -7.01
C GLY A 147 2.91 6.56 -8.48
N ASP A 148 3.89 6.01 -9.17
CA ASP A 148 3.85 5.79 -10.61
C ASP A 148 3.46 4.35 -10.99
N ASN A 149 2.97 4.17 -12.22
CA ASN A 149 2.75 2.85 -12.85
C ASN A 149 1.80 1.92 -12.06
N ASN A 150 0.83 2.44 -11.32
CA ASN A 150 -0.14 1.61 -10.63
C ASN A 150 -1.32 1.28 -11.56
N GLU A 151 -1.78 0.03 -11.49
CA GLU A 151 -3.03 -0.42 -12.10
C GLU A 151 -4.09 -0.58 -11.01
N ILE A 152 -4.98 0.41 -10.90
CA ILE A 152 -6.12 0.45 -9.97
C ILE A 152 -7.35 0.02 -10.77
N ARG A 153 -7.89 -1.17 -10.47
CA ARG A 153 -8.95 -1.80 -11.24
C ARG A 153 -10.34 -1.26 -10.87
N GLU A 154 -11.33 -1.85 -11.50
CA GLU A 154 -12.75 -1.45 -11.39
C GLU A 154 -13.26 -1.51 -9.96
N HIS A 155 -14.10 -0.52 -9.59
CA HIS A 155 -14.77 -0.40 -8.29
C HIS A 155 -13.83 -0.35 -7.07
N VAL A 156 -12.56 -0.09 -7.26
CA VAL A 156 -11.63 0.15 -6.14
C VAL A 156 -11.97 1.45 -5.44
N SER A 157 -11.89 1.48 -4.11
CA SER A 157 -12.02 2.71 -3.31
C SER A 157 -10.75 2.98 -2.50
N ILE A 158 -10.23 4.22 -2.60
CA ILE A 158 -9.04 4.67 -1.88
C ILE A 158 -9.35 5.99 -1.21
N HIS A 159 -9.22 6.04 0.12
CA HIS A 159 -9.52 7.22 0.91
C HIS A 159 -8.30 8.10 1.16
N ARG A 160 -8.51 9.41 1.29
CA ARG A 160 -7.52 10.34 1.83
C ARG A 160 -7.30 10.07 3.32
N SER A 161 -6.26 10.66 3.90
CA SER A 161 -5.97 10.60 5.34
C SER A 161 -7.12 11.16 6.18
N SER A 162 -7.13 10.79 7.47
CA SER A 162 -8.13 11.26 8.43
C SER A 162 -7.71 12.53 9.18
N LYS A 163 -6.42 12.91 9.10
CA LYS A 163 -5.83 14.04 9.83
C LYS A 163 -4.89 14.84 8.95
N PRO A 164 -4.73 16.15 9.22
CA PRO A 164 -3.82 17.01 8.46
C PRO A 164 -2.34 16.64 8.56
N CYS A 165 -1.96 15.99 9.66
CA CYS A 165 -0.57 15.56 9.89
C CYS A 165 -0.23 14.20 9.30
N ASP A 166 -1.21 13.51 8.70
CA ASP A 166 -1.04 12.18 8.10
C ASP A 166 -1.39 12.17 6.62
N ARG A 167 -1.06 11.10 5.93
CA ARG A 167 -1.34 10.88 4.51
C ARG A 167 -1.71 9.43 4.29
N THR A 168 -2.60 9.14 3.35
CA THR A 168 -2.66 7.84 2.72
C THR A 168 -1.61 7.82 1.61
N VAL A 169 -0.77 6.79 1.56
CA VAL A 169 0.33 6.70 0.58
C VAL A 169 0.29 5.34 -0.11
N ILE A 170 0.44 5.35 -1.42
CA ILE A 170 0.59 4.17 -2.27
C ILE A 170 1.84 4.38 -3.11
N GLY A 171 2.77 3.43 -3.08
CA GLY A 171 3.99 3.44 -3.86
C GLY A 171 3.77 3.17 -5.34
N ASP A 172 4.79 2.62 -5.97
CA ASP A 172 4.85 2.43 -7.42
C ASP A 172 4.54 0.97 -7.82
N ASN A 173 4.11 0.77 -9.08
CA ASN A 173 3.98 -0.55 -9.70
C ASN A 173 3.05 -1.53 -8.95
N ASN A 174 1.99 -1.04 -8.30
CA ASN A 174 1.03 -1.90 -7.62
C ASN A 174 -0.10 -2.30 -8.57
N LEU A 175 -0.54 -3.56 -8.47
CA LEU A 175 -1.78 -4.06 -9.07
C LEU A 175 -2.84 -4.18 -7.96
N ILE A 176 -3.85 -3.31 -8.01
CA ILE A 176 -4.96 -3.29 -7.06
C ILE A 176 -6.22 -3.74 -7.81
N MET A 177 -6.56 -5.03 -7.69
CA MET A 177 -7.66 -5.64 -8.44
C MET A 177 -9.03 -5.17 -7.99
N GLY A 178 -10.05 -5.58 -8.72
CA GLY A 178 -11.41 -5.07 -8.58
C GLY A 178 -11.99 -5.17 -7.18
N SER A 179 -12.76 -4.14 -6.81
CA SER A 179 -13.46 -4.04 -5.53
C SER A 179 -12.57 -4.07 -4.29
N CYS A 180 -11.27 -3.77 -4.40
CA CYS A 180 -10.40 -3.56 -3.26
C CYS A 180 -10.73 -2.23 -2.56
N HIS A 181 -10.46 -2.19 -1.25
CA HIS A 181 -10.61 -0.99 -0.43
C HIS A 181 -9.33 -0.68 0.33
N ILE A 182 -8.84 0.55 0.21
CA ILE A 182 -7.73 1.09 0.99
C ILE A 182 -8.26 2.26 1.80
N ALA A 183 -8.39 2.06 3.12
CA ALA A 183 -8.89 3.08 4.02
C ALA A 183 -7.82 4.16 4.29
N HIS A 184 -8.23 5.14 5.09
CA HIS A 184 -7.44 6.30 5.48
C HIS A 184 -6.12 5.93 6.19
N ASP A 185 -5.11 6.76 6.00
CA ASP A 185 -3.82 6.69 6.69
C ASP A 185 -3.03 5.39 6.44
N CYS A 186 -3.44 4.57 5.47
CA CYS A 186 -2.67 3.41 5.03
C CYS A 186 -1.37 3.85 4.36
N LYS A 187 -0.32 3.04 4.54
CA LYS A 187 0.95 3.17 3.84
C LYS A 187 1.20 1.88 3.07
N VAL A 188 1.13 1.95 1.78
CA VAL A 188 1.35 0.83 0.87
C VAL A 188 2.63 1.09 0.09
N GLY A 189 3.56 0.15 0.13
CA GLY A 189 4.80 0.21 -0.63
C GLY A 189 4.59 -0.06 -2.13
N SER A 190 5.61 -0.60 -2.76
CA SER A 190 5.66 -0.80 -4.21
C SER A 190 5.62 -2.28 -4.59
N ASN A 191 5.26 -2.55 -5.85
CA ASN A 191 5.23 -3.91 -6.43
C ASN A 191 4.29 -4.89 -5.70
N ASN A 192 3.21 -4.38 -5.09
CA ASN A 192 2.23 -5.22 -4.41
C ASN A 192 1.15 -5.69 -5.38
N ILE A 193 0.57 -6.87 -5.09
CA ILE A 193 -0.58 -7.41 -5.80
C ILE A 193 -1.71 -7.64 -4.80
N PHE A 194 -2.77 -6.87 -4.91
CA PHE A 194 -3.99 -7.06 -4.13
C PHE A 194 -5.07 -7.67 -5.01
N ALA A 195 -5.37 -8.96 -4.79
CA ALA A 195 -6.46 -9.60 -5.52
C ALA A 195 -7.83 -9.07 -5.06
N ASN A 196 -8.84 -9.39 -5.86
CA ASN A 196 -10.20 -8.86 -5.70
C ASN A 196 -10.72 -8.94 -4.26
N ASN A 197 -11.42 -7.87 -3.83
CA ASN A 197 -12.00 -7.75 -2.49
C ASN A 197 -10.96 -7.82 -1.35
N THR A 198 -9.76 -7.32 -1.56
CA THR A 198 -8.81 -7.06 -0.47
C THR A 198 -9.20 -5.75 0.22
N LEU A 199 -9.50 -5.83 1.52
CA LEU A 199 -9.99 -4.71 2.34
C LEU A 199 -8.95 -4.36 3.41
N LEU A 200 -8.28 -3.23 3.25
CA LEU A 200 -7.34 -2.68 4.23
C LEU A 200 -8.07 -1.62 5.09
N ALA A 201 -8.22 -1.89 6.39
CA ALA A 201 -8.72 -0.90 7.33
C ALA A 201 -7.70 0.22 7.58
N GLY A 202 -8.09 1.28 8.30
CA GLY A 202 -7.22 2.45 8.52
C GLY A 202 -5.88 2.13 9.16
N HIS A 203 -4.85 2.91 8.80
CA HIS A 203 -3.49 2.83 9.34
C HIS A 203 -2.76 1.50 9.10
N VAL A 204 -3.18 0.70 8.13
CA VAL A 204 -2.45 -0.51 7.73
C VAL A 204 -1.17 -0.11 7.02
N LEU A 205 -0.07 -0.76 7.39
CA LEU A 205 1.21 -0.67 6.69
C LEU A 205 1.43 -1.94 5.88
N VAL A 206 1.62 -1.81 4.58
CA VAL A 206 2.03 -2.89 3.68
C VAL A 206 3.37 -2.51 3.07
N GLU A 207 4.38 -3.35 3.23
CA GLU A 207 5.68 -3.15 2.60
C GLU A 207 5.65 -3.54 1.12
N ASP A 208 6.82 -3.71 0.51
CA ASP A 208 6.94 -4.03 -0.91
C ASP A 208 6.74 -5.52 -1.20
N HIS A 209 6.30 -5.83 -2.41
CA HIS A 209 6.16 -7.20 -2.93
C HIS A 209 5.21 -8.10 -2.12
N ALA A 210 4.28 -7.55 -1.36
CA ALA A 210 3.24 -8.32 -0.71
C ALA A 210 2.17 -8.76 -1.73
N HIS A 211 1.65 -9.97 -1.55
CA HIS A 211 0.60 -10.51 -2.41
C HIS A 211 -0.56 -11.02 -1.57
N THR A 212 -1.78 -10.54 -1.86
CA THR A 212 -3.01 -11.07 -1.27
C THR A 212 -3.76 -11.93 -2.30
N ALA A 213 -4.33 -13.04 -1.86
CA ALA A 213 -5.40 -13.71 -2.61
C ALA A 213 -6.74 -12.99 -2.40
N GLY A 214 -7.81 -13.48 -3.00
CA GLY A 214 -9.12 -12.81 -2.95
C GLY A 214 -9.82 -12.84 -1.57
N ALA A 215 -10.69 -11.85 -1.35
CA ALA A 215 -11.54 -11.74 -0.16
C ALA A 215 -10.78 -11.67 1.18
N ILE A 216 -9.82 -10.77 1.25
CA ILE A 216 -8.97 -10.55 2.43
C ILE A 216 -9.48 -9.35 3.23
N VAL A 217 -9.47 -9.47 4.57
CA VAL A 217 -9.72 -8.36 5.49
C VAL A 217 -8.52 -8.15 6.39
N VAL A 218 -8.01 -6.93 6.46
CA VAL A 218 -6.87 -6.55 7.32
C VAL A 218 -7.34 -5.52 8.33
N HIS A 219 -7.20 -5.82 9.63
CA HIS A 219 -7.56 -4.92 10.72
C HIS A 219 -6.65 -3.69 10.78
N GLN A 220 -7.17 -2.62 11.40
CA GLN A 220 -6.41 -1.37 11.61
C GLN A 220 -5.07 -1.63 12.30
N PHE A 221 -4.07 -0.84 11.91
CA PHE A 221 -2.71 -0.84 12.47
C PHE A 221 -1.90 -2.13 12.25
N CYS A 222 -2.39 -3.10 11.49
CA CYS A 222 -1.57 -4.25 11.12
C CYS A 222 -0.43 -3.84 10.20
N HIS A 223 0.70 -4.53 10.33
CA HIS A 223 1.87 -4.43 9.46
C HIS A 223 2.03 -5.73 8.67
N ILE A 224 2.05 -5.61 7.36
CA ILE A 224 2.30 -6.71 6.43
C ILE A 224 3.70 -6.50 5.85
N GLY A 225 4.61 -7.40 6.18
CA GLY A 225 6.01 -7.33 5.75
C GLY A 225 6.20 -7.65 4.27
N SER A 226 7.39 -7.35 3.77
CA SER A 226 7.75 -7.58 2.37
C SER A 226 7.69 -9.05 1.99
N PHE A 227 7.32 -9.33 0.73
CA PHE A 227 7.20 -10.68 0.18
C PHE A 227 6.24 -11.60 0.94
N CYS A 228 5.32 -11.05 1.73
CA CYS A 228 4.28 -11.85 2.37
C CYS A 228 3.25 -12.35 1.35
N PHE A 229 2.63 -13.49 1.67
CA PHE A 229 1.44 -13.98 0.98
C PHE A 229 0.30 -14.17 1.96
N ILE A 230 -0.88 -13.61 1.65
CA ILE A 230 -2.09 -13.78 2.44
C ILE A 230 -3.07 -14.63 1.63
N GLY A 231 -3.37 -15.83 2.14
CA GLY A 231 -4.26 -16.78 1.47
C GLY A 231 -5.72 -16.34 1.47
N GLY A 232 -6.50 -16.82 0.49
CA GLY A 232 -7.88 -16.38 0.26
C GLY A 232 -8.80 -16.54 1.45
N GLY A 233 -9.74 -15.60 1.61
CA GLY A 233 -10.72 -15.60 2.70
C GLY A 233 -10.14 -15.33 4.09
N SER A 234 -8.93 -14.81 4.18
CA SER A 234 -8.25 -14.61 5.47
C SER A 234 -8.64 -13.30 6.14
N VAL A 235 -8.73 -13.33 7.49
CA VAL A 235 -8.87 -12.14 8.33
C VAL A 235 -7.59 -11.95 9.12
N VAL A 236 -6.83 -10.90 8.77
CA VAL A 236 -5.56 -10.55 9.42
C VAL A 236 -5.82 -9.54 10.53
N SER A 237 -5.58 -9.93 11.77
CA SER A 237 -5.78 -9.08 12.94
C SER A 237 -4.49 -8.73 13.68
N GLN A 238 -3.37 -9.29 13.26
CA GLN A 238 -2.03 -9.11 13.83
C GLN A 238 -1.00 -8.94 12.71
N ASP A 239 0.23 -8.58 13.06
CA ASP A 239 1.29 -8.34 12.09
C ASP A 239 1.73 -9.63 11.39
N VAL A 240 2.09 -9.50 10.11
CA VAL A 240 2.59 -10.59 9.26
C VAL A 240 4.06 -10.33 8.98
N PRO A 241 4.99 -11.11 9.55
CA PRO A 241 6.43 -10.91 9.34
C PRO A 241 6.85 -11.10 7.89
N LYS A 242 7.93 -10.45 7.49
CA LYS A 242 8.51 -10.56 6.14
C LYS A 242 8.65 -12.00 5.68
N TYR A 243 8.45 -12.23 4.38
CA TYR A 243 8.68 -13.51 3.70
C TYR A 243 7.71 -14.63 4.07
N THR A 244 6.73 -14.37 4.92
CA THR A 244 5.85 -15.42 5.45
C THR A 244 4.53 -15.53 4.69
N MET A 245 3.85 -16.64 4.92
CA MET A 245 2.51 -16.91 4.41
C MET A 245 1.55 -17.08 5.58
N VAL A 246 0.40 -16.40 5.50
CA VAL A 246 -0.70 -16.54 6.47
C VAL A 246 -1.99 -16.94 5.78
N VAL A 247 -2.82 -17.76 6.46
CA VAL A 247 -4.11 -18.24 5.94
C VAL A 247 -5.10 -18.43 7.08
N GLY A 248 -6.37 -18.19 6.84
CA GLY A 248 -7.49 -18.55 7.71
C GLY A 248 -8.35 -17.38 8.16
N ASP A 249 -9.53 -17.66 8.68
CA ASP A 249 -10.49 -16.72 9.25
C ASP A 249 -9.95 -15.95 10.48
N ARG A 250 -8.94 -16.52 11.13
CA ARG A 250 -8.01 -15.88 12.07
C ARG A 250 -6.62 -16.18 11.59
N ALA A 251 -6.11 -15.36 10.66
CA ALA A 251 -4.89 -15.62 9.91
C ALA A 251 -3.76 -16.17 10.79
N GLU A 252 -3.26 -17.33 10.44
CA GLU A 252 -2.16 -18.02 11.12
C GLU A 252 -0.98 -18.19 10.17
N LEU A 253 0.23 -18.13 10.71
CA LEU A 253 1.45 -18.44 9.97
C LEU A 253 1.47 -19.89 9.48
N ARG A 254 1.69 -20.08 8.19
CA ARG A 254 1.73 -21.41 7.54
C ARG A 254 3.09 -21.76 6.99
N GLY A 255 4.04 -20.85 7.00
CA GLY A 255 5.38 -21.05 6.49
C GLY A 255 5.93 -19.82 5.80
N LEU A 256 6.95 -20.03 4.97
CA LEU A 256 7.51 -19.00 4.11
C LEU A 256 6.79 -18.97 2.76
N ASN A 257 6.66 -17.79 2.17
CA ASN A 257 6.19 -17.58 0.80
C ASN A 257 7.31 -17.94 -0.20
N LEU A 258 7.56 -19.24 -0.36
CA LEU A 258 8.68 -19.72 -1.18
C LEU A 258 8.55 -19.33 -2.65
N GLU A 259 7.33 -19.25 -3.16
CA GLU A 259 7.10 -18.86 -4.55
C GLU A 259 7.38 -17.38 -4.75
N GLY A 260 6.91 -16.52 -3.85
CA GLY A 260 7.22 -15.09 -3.87
C GLY A 260 8.72 -14.81 -3.76
N LEU A 261 9.42 -15.55 -2.90
CA LEU A 261 10.88 -15.44 -2.77
C LEU A 261 11.60 -15.82 -4.07
N ARG A 262 11.22 -16.94 -4.73
CA ARG A 262 11.82 -17.33 -6.01
C ARG A 262 11.58 -16.29 -7.10
N ARG A 263 10.35 -15.79 -7.23
CA ARG A 263 10.01 -14.73 -8.19
C ARG A 263 10.72 -13.42 -7.89
N GLY A 264 10.94 -13.11 -6.60
CA GLY A 264 11.71 -11.96 -6.15
C GLY A 264 13.22 -12.09 -6.34
N GLY A 265 13.72 -13.20 -6.93
CA GLY A 265 15.13 -13.37 -7.26
C GLY A 265 16.02 -13.83 -6.09
N PHE A 266 15.43 -14.30 -4.97
CA PHE A 266 16.21 -14.85 -3.86
C PHE A 266 16.93 -16.13 -4.28
N SER A 267 18.21 -16.22 -3.96
CA SER A 267 19.03 -17.39 -4.25
C SER A 267 18.59 -18.62 -3.45
N VAL A 268 18.93 -19.82 -3.97
CA VAL A 268 18.65 -21.07 -3.26
C VAL A 268 19.30 -21.10 -1.88
N ALA A 269 20.47 -20.47 -1.72
CA ALA A 269 21.18 -20.38 -0.45
C ALA A 269 20.41 -19.51 0.56
N GLU A 270 19.95 -18.32 0.16
CA GLU A 270 19.15 -17.44 1.01
C GLU A 270 17.83 -18.10 1.44
N ILE A 271 17.11 -18.75 0.49
CA ILE A 271 15.87 -19.49 0.80
C ILE A 271 16.16 -20.63 1.78
N ARG A 272 17.29 -21.32 1.67
CA ARG A 272 17.68 -22.38 2.61
C ARG A 272 17.93 -21.79 4.00
N SER A 273 18.64 -20.68 4.10
CA SER A 273 18.90 -19.98 5.36
C SER A 273 17.61 -19.47 6.01
N LEU A 274 16.72 -18.86 5.22
CA LEU A 274 15.39 -18.45 5.69
C LEU A 274 14.58 -19.64 6.24
N ARG A 275 14.61 -20.80 5.56
CA ARG A 275 13.94 -22.01 6.06
C ARG A 275 14.52 -22.49 7.38
N ALA A 276 15.86 -22.47 7.54
CA ALA A 276 16.53 -22.84 8.77
C ALA A 276 16.14 -21.89 9.91
N ALA A 277 16.19 -20.58 9.68
CA ALA A 277 15.77 -19.57 10.64
C ALA A 277 14.28 -19.72 11.02
N TYR A 278 13.38 -19.86 10.04
CA TYR A 278 11.95 -20.07 10.28
C TYR A 278 11.68 -21.30 11.17
N LYS A 279 12.36 -22.42 10.91
CA LYS A 279 12.23 -23.62 11.73
C LYS A 279 12.69 -23.38 13.17
N LYS A 280 13.85 -22.75 13.38
CA LYS A 280 14.36 -22.42 14.71
C LYS A 280 13.37 -21.53 15.49
N ILE A 281 12.80 -20.51 14.83
CA ILE A 281 11.91 -19.54 15.49
C ILE A 281 10.53 -20.14 15.78
N PHE A 282 9.89 -20.77 14.79
CA PHE A 282 8.46 -21.14 14.86
C PHE A 282 8.19 -22.64 15.08
N MET A 283 9.18 -23.51 14.87
CA MET A 283 9.03 -24.97 14.95
C MET A 283 10.12 -25.61 15.82
N PRO A 284 10.31 -25.16 17.08
CA PRO A 284 11.36 -25.71 17.92
C PRO A 284 11.10 -27.20 18.19
N THR A 285 12.12 -28.02 18.03
CA THR A 285 12.05 -29.46 18.33
C THR A 285 12.13 -29.75 19.83
N ASN A 286 12.59 -28.79 20.63
CA ASN A 286 12.80 -28.95 22.06
C ASN A 286 11.89 -27.97 22.81
N VAL A 287 10.98 -28.46 23.62
CA VAL A 287 9.98 -27.67 24.38
C VAL A 287 10.65 -26.76 25.43
N ASN A 288 11.90 -27.05 25.82
CA ASN A 288 12.67 -26.30 26.80
C ASN A 288 13.45 -25.09 26.24
N LEU A 289 13.29 -24.78 24.98
CA LEU A 289 13.98 -23.66 24.29
C LEU A 289 13.27 -22.31 24.51
N GLY A 290 13.04 -21.88 25.73
CA GLY A 290 12.61 -20.52 26.07
C GLY A 290 11.45 -19.94 25.25
N GLY A 291 11.23 -18.63 25.36
CA GLY A 291 10.25 -17.86 24.58
C GLY A 291 10.67 -17.62 23.12
N ILE A 292 9.84 -16.88 22.41
CA ILE A 292 10.15 -16.48 21.03
C ILE A 292 11.40 -15.58 20.99
N GLU A 293 11.60 -14.74 22.01
CA GLU A 293 12.77 -13.84 22.12
C GLU A 293 14.07 -14.65 22.20
N ASP A 294 14.14 -15.69 23.04
CA ASP A 294 15.34 -16.54 23.18
C ASP A 294 15.70 -17.22 21.86
N ARG A 295 14.70 -17.63 21.09
CA ARG A 295 14.89 -18.24 19.76
C ARG A 295 15.35 -17.25 18.70
N LEU A 296 14.92 -15.99 18.80
CA LEU A 296 15.43 -14.92 17.95
C LEU A 296 16.91 -14.63 18.26
N ASP A 297 17.27 -14.57 19.56
CA ASP A 297 18.66 -14.41 19.99
C ASP A 297 19.53 -15.56 19.50
N GLU A 298 19.05 -16.81 19.55
CA GLU A 298 19.77 -17.98 19.03
C GLU A 298 20.05 -17.85 17.51
N VAL A 299 19.07 -17.34 16.73
CA VAL A 299 19.25 -17.13 15.30
C VAL A 299 20.26 -16.00 15.04
N GLU A 300 20.21 -14.92 15.80
CA GLU A 300 21.15 -13.79 15.67
C GLU A 300 22.59 -14.16 16.07
N GLN A 301 22.77 -15.10 16.99
CA GLN A 301 24.08 -15.60 17.41
C GLN A 301 24.61 -16.74 16.52
N HIS A 302 23.76 -17.29 15.63
CA HIS A 302 24.16 -18.40 14.77
C HIS A 302 25.12 -17.93 13.68
N GLU A 303 26.31 -18.53 13.59
CA GLU A 303 27.42 -18.08 12.73
C GLU A 303 27.01 -17.89 11.26
N ASP A 304 26.29 -18.85 10.68
CA ASP A 304 25.91 -18.79 9.25
C ASP A 304 24.66 -17.96 9.01
N LEU A 305 23.66 -18.00 9.93
CA LEU A 305 22.37 -17.35 9.73
C LEU A 305 22.44 -15.84 9.96
N SER A 306 23.24 -15.40 10.92
CA SER A 306 23.41 -13.98 11.26
C SER A 306 24.06 -13.13 10.17
N ARG A 307 24.71 -13.77 9.18
CA ARG A 307 25.34 -13.08 8.04
C ARG A 307 24.43 -12.92 6.83
N VAL A 308 23.25 -13.58 6.83
CA VAL A 308 22.33 -13.55 5.69
C VAL A 308 21.34 -12.40 5.85
N SER A 309 21.42 -11.41 4.96
CA SER A 309 20.59 -10.19 5.00
C SER A 309 19.08 -10.49 5.11
N ALA A 310 18.59 -11.49 4.37
CA ALA A 310 17.18 -11.89 4.44
C ALA A 310 16.80 -12.46 5.80
N VAL A 311 17.68 -13.20 6.48
CA VAL A 311 17.44 -13.72 7.84
C VAL A 311 17.42 -12.57 8.85
N ILE A 312 18.37 -11.65 8.77
CA ILE A 312 18.39 -10.44 9.61
C ILE A 312 17.07 -9.67 9.47
N SER A 313 16.61 -9.46 8.23
CA SER A 313 15.35 -8.75 7.96
C SER A 313 14.13 -9.49 8.49
N LEU A 314 14.10 -10.83 8.44
CA LEU A 314 13.04 -11.64 9.04
C LEU A 314 13.00 -11.46 10.56
N VAL A 315 14.15 -11.65 11.24
CA VAL A 315 14.27 -11.51 12.69
C VAL A 315 13.84 -10.11 13.14
N GLN A 316 14.34 -9.08 12.46
CA GLN A 316 14.01 -7.70 12.78
C GLN A 316 12.50 -7.43 12.63
N SER A 317 11.85 -7.93 11.57
CA SER A 317 10.42 -7.74 11.38
C SER A 317 9.58 -8.44 12.46
N ILE A 318 10.05 -9.59 12.98
CA ILE A 318 9.40 -10.29 14.10
C ILE A 318 9.57 -9.47 15.39
N ARG A 319 10.77 -8.98 15.71
CA ARG A 319 11.00 -8.14 16.89
C ARG A 319 10.15 -6.87 16.85
N GLU A 320 10.05 -6.22 15.69
CA GLU A 320 9.19 -5.05 15.51
C GLU A 320 7.72 -5.38 15.83
N SER A 321 7.24 -6.54 15.41
CA SER A 321 5.86 -7.00 15.69
C SER A 321 5.59 -7.34 17.16
N LEU A 322 6.63 -7.65 17.94
CA LEU A 322 6.51 -8.00 19.37
C LEU A 322 6.56 -6.77 20.29
N ARG A 323 6.77 -5.57 19.77
CA ARG A 323 6.79 -4.33 20.58
C ARG A 323 5.42 -4.07 21.21
N GLU A 324 5.41 -3.44 22.40
CA GLU A 324 4.20 -3.14 23.17
C GLU A 324 3.15 -2.29 22.42
N ASP A 325 3.60 -1.43 21.51
CA ASP A 325 2.74 -0.55 20.70
C ASP A 325 2.19 -1.23 19.43
N ARG A 326 2.51 -2.50 19.20
CA ARG A 326 2.10 -3.28 18.03
C ARG A 326 0.95 -4.24 18.33
N ARG A 327 0.38 -4.79 17.27
CA ARG A 327 -0.72 -5.77 17.38
C ARG A 327 -0.25 -7.18 17.72
N GLY A 328 1.06 -7.37 17.82
CA GLY A 328 1.66 -8.70 17.94
C GLY A 328 1.70 -9.45 16.60
N ILE A 329 2.38 -10.57 16.59
CA ILE A 329 2.56 -11.43 15.42
C ILE A 329 1.38 -12.38 15.23
N CYS A 330 0.98 -12.67 14.00
CA CYS A 330 0.00 -13.71 13.68
C CYS A 330 0.36 -15.02 14.36
N LYS A 331 -0.64 -15.70 14.94
CA LYS A 331 -0.44 -16.99 15.61
C LYS A 331 0.23 -18.00 14.68
N PHE A 332 1.01 -18.88 15.26
CA PHE A 332 1.60 -20.02 14.58
C PHE A 332 1.23 -21.30 15.33
N ARG A 333 0.95 -22.38 14.60
CA ARG A 333 0.72 -23.68 15.23
C ARG A 333 2.06 -24.23 15.73
N SER A 334 2.17 -24.49 17.03
CA SER A 334 3.12 -25.47 17.50
C SER A 334 2.64 -26.84 17.00
N TRP A 335 3.36 -27.43 16.06
CA TRP A 335 3.12 -28.81 15.66
C TRP A 335 3.56 -29.70 16.85
N SER A 336 2.62 -30.07 17.70
CA SER A 336 2.82 -31.23 18.55
C SER A 336 2.66 -32.44 17.64
N PHE A 337 3.76 -33.14 17.37
CA PHE A 337 3.68 -34.48 16.82
C PHE A 337 2.98 -35.36 17.87
N SER A 338 1.69 -35.65 17.67
CA SER A 338 0.97 -36.71 18.37
C SER A 338 1.20 -38.02 17.62
#